data_7c1ca990ea69e0c7534375668cf5051e
#
_entry.id   7c1ca990ea69e0c7534375668cf5051e
#
_cell.length_a   1.000
_cell.length_b   1.000
_cell.length_c   1.000
_cell.angle_alpha   90.00
_cell.angle_beta   90.00
_cell.angle_gamma   90.00
#
_symmetry.space_group_name_H-M   'P 1'
#
loop_
_entity.id
_entity.type
_entity.pdbx_description
1 polymer ?
#
loop_
_entity_poly.entity_id
_entity_poly.type
_entity_poly.pdbx_seq_one_letter_code
_entity_poly.pdbx_strand_id
1 'polypeptide(L)'
;MKRVFVFQDFKSQKFWSIDVVGTDVTVNYGKLGTDGQTQVKNYSTAEEAEKAANKLIAEKTKKGYVETAEETAREMKVEAKKYTLSYDEYENNVNLLDKILKDKHLSEYKQITIGCWDYEGGDCSALLQGMIENKEKFAQIEGLFWGDIEQEEQEISWIEQADISPLLDAMPKLKDLKIKGTNNLRLGKTSRPELRSLEIISGGLPTEVVEDILGSDFPN
;
A
#
# COMPACT_ATOMS: atom_id res chain seq x y z
N MET A 1 20.41 -24.46 -0.64
CA MET A 1 18.95 -24.57 -0.46
C MET A 1 18.36 -23.18 -0.65
N LYS A 2 17.48 -23.00 -1.64
CA LYS A 2 16.88 -21.73 -1.99
C LYS A 2 15.83 -21.32 -0.94
N ARG A 3 15.90 -20.09 -0.47
CA ARG A 3 14.91 -19.48 0.44
C ARG A 3 14.30 -18.26 -0.23
N VAL A 4 13.01 -18.06 -0.07
CA VAL A 4 12.25 -16.98 -0.72
C VAL A 4 11.54 -16.13 0.33
N PHE A 5 11.61 -14.84 0.16
CA PHE A 5 11.04 -13.85 1.06
C PHE A 5 10.21 -12.87 0.25
N VAL A 6 9.10 -12.40 0.81
CA VAL A 6 8.24 -11.38 0.21
C VAL A 6 8.10 -10.19 1.15
N PHE A 7 7.98 -9.02 0.55
CA PHE A 7 7.68 -7.77 1.23
C PHE A 7 6.48 -7.13 0.55
N GLN A 8 5.46 -6.81 1.33
CA GLN A 8 4.23 -6.19 0.83
C GLN A 8 3.84 -5.05 1.75
N ASP A 9 3.73 -3.86 1.18
CA ASP A 9 3.12 -2.68 1.79
C ASP A 9 2.34 -1.88 0.75
N PHE A 10 1.74 -0.75 1.13
CA PHE A 10 0.95 0.10 0.23
C PHE A 10 1.73 0.64 -0.98
N LYS A 11 3.06 0.74 -0.88
CA LYS A 11 3.92 1.33 -1.92
C LYS A 11 4.70 0.29 -2.71
N SER A 12 4.86 -0.92 -2.15
CA SER A 12 5.88 -1.83 -2.66
C SER A 12 5.51 -3.29 -2.43
N GLN A 13 5.51 -4.05 -3.50
CA GLN A 13 5.35 -5.51 -3.48
C GLN A 13 6.56 -6.14 -4.15
N LYS A 14 7.42 -6.76 -3.36
CA LYS A 14 8.72 -7.25 -3.79
C LYS A 14 8.96 -8.67 -3.31
N PHE A 15 9.71 -9.41 -4.09
CA PHE A 15 10.30 -10.66 -3.66
C PHE A 15 11.82 -10.53 -3.57
N TRP A 16 12.41 -11.37 -2.76
CA TRP A 16 13.84 -11.56 -2.64
C TRP A 16 14.11 -13.02 -2.33
N SER A 17 14.93 -13.67 -3.11
CA SER A 17 15.34 -15.04 -2.85
C SER A 17 16.83 -15.14 -2.76
N ILE A 18 17.30 -16.13 -2.01
CA ILE A 18 18.71 -16.43 -1.84
C ILE A 18 18.92 -17.94 -1.94
N ASP A 19 19.96 -18.34 -2.67
CA ASP A 19 20.42 -19.71 -2.76
C ASP A 19 21.93 -19.78 -2.54
N VAL A 20 22.38 -20.76 -1.77
CA VAL A 20 23.79 -21.01 -1.50
C VAL A 20 24.15 -22.38 -2.04
N VAL A 21 25.11 -22.39 -2.99
CA VAL A 21 25.62 -23.62 -3.61
C VAL A 21 27.14 -23.57 -3.55
N GLY A 22 27.73 -24.38 -2.65
CA GLY A 22 29.18 -24.35 -2.41
C GLY A 22 29.63 -22.96 -1.93
N THR A 23 30.49 -22.33 -2.71
CA THR A 23 31.00 -20.96 -2.43
C THR A 23 30.18 -19.86 -3.05
N ASP A 24 29.15 -20.19 -3.85
CA ASP A 24 28.35 -19.21 -4.55
C ASP A 24 27.09 -18.84 -3.76
N VAL A 25 26.86 -17.56 -3.59
CA VAL A 25 25.62 -16.98 -3.08
C VAL A 25 24.90 -16.29 -4.23
N THR A 26 23.77 -16.85 -4.62
CA THR A 26 22.90 -16.28 -5.65
C THR A 26 21.71 -15.59 -5.00
N VAL A 27 21.48 -14.33 -5.33
CA VAL A 27 20.28 -13.59 -4.95
C VAL A 27 19.48 -13.22 -6.19
N ASN A 28 18.15 -13.36 -6.10
CA ASN A 28 17.23 -12.86 -7.12
C ASN A 28 16.19 -11.98 -6.43
N TYR A 29 15.91 -10.81 -6.99
CA TYR A 29 15.00 -9.82 -6.39
C TYR A 29 14.31 -8.99 -7.44
N GLY A 30 13.11 -8.53 -7.13
CA GLY A 30 12.30 -7.72 -8.03
C GLY A 30 10.90 -7.42 -7.47
N LYS A 31 10.05 -6.88 -8.33
CA LYS A 31 8.62 -6.78 -8.03
C LYS A 31 7.99 -8.15 -8.09
N LEU A 32 6.99 -8.43 -7.24
CA LEU A 32 6.18 -9.63 -7.34
C LEU A 32 5.57 -9.75 -8.76
N GLY A 33 5.54 -10.97 -9.30
CA GLY A 33 5.04 -11.24 -10.65
C GLY A 33 6.01 -10.92 -11.78
N THR A 34 7.28 -10.57 -11.49
CA THR A 34 8.35 -10.38 -12.50
C THR A 34 9.48 -11.40 -12.32
N ASP A 35 10.30 -11.58 -13.36
CA ASP A 35 11.48 -12.45 -13.28
C ASP A 35 12.58 -11.92 -12.35
N GLY A 36 12.53 -10.60 -12.05
CA GLY A 36 13.51 -9.94 -11.18
C GLY A 36 14.90 -9.81 -11.78
N GLN A 37 15.87 -9.50 -10.90
CA GLN A 37 17.28 -9.36 -11.23
C GLN A 37 18.08 -10.36 -10.39
N THR A 38 19.01 -11.06 -11.03
CA THR A 38 19.86 -12.04 -10.37
C THR A 38 21.27 -11.48 -10.20
N GLN A 39 21.84 -11.67 -9.02
CA GLN A 39 23.23 -11.39 -8.70
C GLN A 39 23.86 -12.62 -8.07
N VAL A 40 25.10 -12.93 -8.48
CA VAL A 40 25.88 -14.01 -7.92
C VAL A 40 27.16 -13.44 -7.31
N LYS A 41 27.49 -13.89 -6.10
CA LYS A 41 28.73 -13.54 -5.42
C LYS A 41 29.42 -14.83 -4.98
N ASN A 42 30.68 -14.97 -5.36
CA ASN A 42 31.53 -16.07 -4.96
C ASN A 42 32.34 -15.70 -3.71
N TYR A 43 32.52 -16.67 -2.80
CA TYR A 43 33.29 -16.56 -1.57
C TYR A 43 34.43 -17.55 -1.56
N SER A 44 35.41 -17.35 -0.68
CA SER A 44 36.60 -18.23 -0.64
C SER A 44 36.27 -19.62 -0.05
N THR A 45 35.28 -19.71 0.83
CA THR A 45 34.81 -20.96 1.45
C THR A 45 33.30 -21.01 1.54
N ALA A 46 32.77 -22.25 1.64
CA ALA A 46 31.34 -22.46 1.85
C ALA A 46 30.85 -21.84 3.18
N GLU A 47 31.67 -21.87 4.22
CA GLU A 47 31.35 -21.26 5.52
C GLU A 47 31.22 -19.75 5.43
N GLU A 48 32.11 -19.10 4.65
CA GLU A 48 31.98 -17.63 4.38
C GLU A 48 30.71 -17.32 3.58
N ALA A 49 30.38 -18.15 2.60
CA ALA A 49 29.16 -18.01 1.80
C ALA A 49 27.90 -18.12 2.68
N GLU A 50 27.82 -19.14 3.54
CA GLU A 50 26.71 -19.32 4.47
C GLU A 50 26.58 -18.16 5.48
N LYS A 51 27.70 -17.70 6.04
CA LYS A 51 27.72 -16.56 6.97
C LYS A 51 27.21 -15.27 6.29
N ALA A 52 27.65 -15.05 5.06
CA ALA A 52 27.20 -13.89 4.28
C ALA A 52 25.69 -13.99 3.94
N ALA A 53 25.21 -15.16 3.55
CA ALA A 53 23.80 -15.41 3.28
C ALA A 53 22.92 -15.16 4.52
N ASN A 54 23.32 -15.70 5.67
CA ASN A 54 22.59 -15.52 6.92
C ASN A 54 22.53 -14.03 7.34
N LYS A 55 23.60 -13.28 7.11
CA LYS A 55 23.60 -11.82 7.35
C LYS A 55 22.58 -11.10 6.46
N LEU A 56 22.57 -11.43 5.15
CA LEU A 56 21.60 -10.84 4.21
C LEU A 56 20.15 -11.19 4.57
N ILE A 57 19.89 -12.42 4.99
CA ILE A 57 18.58 -12.87 5.46
C ILE A 57 18.15 -12.03 6.68
N ALA A 58 19.02 -11.89 7.67
CA ALA A 58 18.73 -11.10 8.87
C ALA A 58 18.43 -9.62 8.53
N GLU A 59 19.18 -9.03 7.59
CA GLU A 59 18.93 -7.67 7.13
C GLU A 59 17.57 -7.52 6.42
N LYS A 60 17.18 -8.51 5.59
CA LYS A 60 15.88 -8.50 4.92
C LYS A 60 14.72 -8.69 5.88
N THR A 61 14.83 -9.62 6.82
CA THR A 61 13.82 -9.85 7.85
C THR A 61 13.60 -8.60 8.73
N LYS A 62 14.67 -7.90 9.11
CA LYS A 62 14.57 -6.61 9.81
C LYS A 62 13.85 -5.53 9.01
N LYS A 63 13.89 -5.60 7.69
CA LYS A 63 13.16 -4.70 6.77
C LYS A 63 11.72 -5.13 6.49
N GLY A 64 11.20 -6.12 7.22
CA GLY A 64 9.82 -6.58 7.08
C GLY A 64 9.60 -7.63 5.98
N TYR A 65 10.67 -8.21 5.40
CA TYR A 65 10.52 -9.36 4.50
C TYR A 65 10.13 -10.61 5.29
N VAL A 66 9.11 -11.32 4.82
CA VAL A 66 8.59 -12.54 5.43
C VAL A 66 8.96 -13.73 4.54
N GLU A 67 9.51 -14.77 5.14
CA GLU A 67 9.84 -16.02 4.43
C GLU A 67 8.56 -16.74 4.00
N THR A 68 8.55 -17.25 2.76
CA THR A 68 7.42 -18.00 2.19
C THR A 68 7.93 -19.13 1.29
N ALA A 69 7.06 -20.10 0.98
CA ALA A 69 7.37 -21.11 0.00
C ALA A 69 7.51 -20.49 -1.41
N GLU A 70 8.42 -21.05 -2.23
CA GLU A 70 8.68 -20.53 -3.59
C GLU A 70 7.42 -20.59 -4.47
N GLU A 71 6.63 -21.65 -4.35
CA GLU A 71 5.37 -21.81 -5.06
C GLU A 71 4.37 -20.70 -4.66
N THR A 72 4.23 -20.48 -3.35
CA THR A 72 3.37 -19.38 -2.83
C THR A 72 3.83 -18.03 -3.36
N ALA A 73 5.14 -17.74 -3.35
CA ALA A 73 5.65 -16.47 -3.87
C ALA A 73 5.39 -16.28 -5.37
N ARG A 74 5.41 -17.36 -6.17
CA ARG A 74 5.10 -17.33 -7.61
C ARG A 74 3.61 -17.12 -7.88
N GLU A 75 2.76 -17.67 -7.01
CA GLU A 75 1.31 -17.54 -7.11
C GLU A 75 0.80 -16.20 -6.53
N MET A 76 1.62 -15.52 -5.73
CA MET A 76 1.29 -14.19 -5.20
C MET A 76 1.10 -13.21 -6.35
N LYS A 77 -0.15 -12.89 -6.60
CA LYS A 77 -0.54 -11.81 -7.52
C LYS A 77 -0.20 -10.46 -6.89
N VAL A 78 0.00 -9.47 -7.73
CA VAL A 78 0.06 -8.07 -7.27
C VAL A 78 -1.30 -7.72 -6.69
N GLU A 79 -1.39 -7.74 -5.36
CA GLU A 79 -2.65 -7.47 -4.65
C GLU A 79 -2.85 -5.98 -4.35
N ALA A 80 -1.92 -5.12 -4.75
CA ALA A 80 -1.97 -3.68 -4.50
C ALA A 80 -1.86 -2.87 -5.79
N LYS A 81 -2.61 -1.76 -5.83
CA LYS A 81 -2.63 -0.82 -6.95
C LYS A 81 -2.68 0.63 -6.46
N LYS A 82 -1.83 1.49 -7.02
CA LYS A 82 -1.94 2.94 -6.87
C LYS A 82 -2.71 3.52 -8.06
N TYR A 83 -3.69 4.36 -7.75
CA TYR A 83 -4.43 5.19 -8.68
C TYR A 83 -4.14 6.66 -8.35
N THR A 84 -3.65 7.39 -9.31
CA THR A 84 -3.32 8.81 -9.20
C THR A 84 -3.48 9.45 -10.58
N LEU A 85 -3.77 10.73 -10.63
CA LEU A 85 -3.62 11.52 -11.86
C LEU A 85 -2.16 11.97 -11.97
N SER A 86 -1.64 12.01 -13.19
CA SER A 86 -0.49 12.83 -13.52
C SER A 86 -0.96 14.25 -13.85
N TYR A 87 -0.06 15.23 -13.87
CA TYR A 87 -0.40 16.59 -14.26
C TYR A 87 -1.01 16.66 -15.67
N ASP A 88 -0.42 15.91 -16.62
CA ASP A 88 -0.95 15.83 -17.99
C ASP A 88 -2.37 15.22 -18.04
N GLU A 89 -2.64 14.19 -17.24
CA GLU A 89 -3.98 13.60 -17.14
C GLU A 89 -5.00 14.60 -16.56
N TYR A 90 -4.58 15.37 -15.54
CA TYR A 90 -5.40 16.40 -14.95
C TYR A 90 -5.74 17.52 -15.95
N GLU A 91 -4.75 18.08 -16.63
CA GLU A 91 -4.94 19.08 -17.70
C GLU A 91 -5.86 18.60 -18.84
N ASN A 92 -5.85 17.30 -19.13
CA ASN A 92 -6.73 16.68 -20.14
C ASN A 92 -8.08 16.22 -19.57
N ASN A 93 -8.45 16.65 -18.36
CA ASN A 93 -9.71 16.33 -17.69
C ASN A 93 -9.97 14.82 -17.54
N VAL A 94 -8.93 14.02 -17.32
CA VAL A 94 -9.08 12.61 -17.01
C VAL A 94 -9.75 12.48 -15.63
N ASN A 95 -10.83 11.71 -15.57
CA ASN A 95 -11.50 11.43 -14.30
C ASN A 95 -10.84 10.25 -13.60
N LEU A 96 -10.37 10.46 -12.34
CA LEU A 96 -9.69 9.43 -11.56
C LEU A 96 -10.63 8.28 -11.21
N LEU A 97 -11.89 8.54 -10.90
CA LEU A 97 -12.88 7.49 -10.62
C LEU A 97 -13.07 6.60 -11.85
N ASP A 98 -13.19 7.18 -13.04
CA ASP A 98 -13.30 6.45 -14.29
C ASP A 98 -12.09 5.53 -14.52
N LYS A 99 -10.88 6.06 -14.24
CA LYS A 99 -9.63 5.30 -14.33
C LYS A 99 -9.63 4.09 -13.39
N ILE A 100 -10.15 4.25 -12.18
CA ILE A 100 -10.32 3.16 -11.20
C ILE A 100 -11.36 2.14 -11.69
N LEU A 101 -12.55 2.60 -12.05
CA LEU A 101 -13.68 1.74 -12.40
C LEU A 101 -13.48 0.97 -13.73
N LYS A 102 -12.64 1.48 -14.63
CA LYS A 102 -12.25 0.82 -15.89
C LYS A 102 -11.16 -0.23 -15.72
N ASP A 103 -10.50 -0.31 -14.55
CA ASP A 103 -9.51 -1.35 -14.30
C ASP A 103 -10.21 -2.70 -14.11
N LYS A 104 -10.03 -3.59 -15.08
CA LYS A 104 -10.62 -4.94 -15.11
C LYS A 104 -10.11 -5.85 -13.98
N HIS A 105 -9.01 -5.47 -13.33
CA HIS A 105 -8.40 -6.20 -12.23
C HIS A 105 -8.76 -5.62 -10.85
N LEU A 106 -9.59 -4.58 -10.77
CA LEU A 106 -9.95 -3.92 -9.52
C LEU A 106 -10.44 -4.91 -8.44
N SER A 107 -11.23 -5.90 -8.84
CA SER A 107 -11.76 -6.93 -7.93
C SER A 107 -10.69 -7.92 -7.40
N GLU A 108 -9.51 -7.94 -8.01
CA GLU A 108 -8.40 -8.81 -7.61
C GLU A 108 -7.50 -8.16 -6.55
N TYR A 109 -7.54 -6.83 -6.42
CA TYR A 109 -6.71 -6.11 -5.47
C TYR A 109 -7.27 -6.20 -4.05
N LYS A 110 -6.35 -6.41 -3.09
CA LYS A 110 -6.61 -6.37 -1.65
C LYS A 110 -6.23 -5.02 -1.05
N GLN A 111 -5.31 -4.32 -1.70
CA GLN A 111 -4.83 -3.02 -1.26
C GLN A 111 -4.91 -2.03 -2.41
N ILE A 112 -5.44 -0.84 -2.12
CA ILE A 112 -5.42 0.28 -3.05
C ILE A 112 -4.80 1.51 -2.41
N THR A 113 -4.12 2.27 -3.24
CA THR A 113 -3.58 3.58 -2.88
C THR A 113 -4.20 4.61 -3.79
N ILE A 114 -4.81 5.63 -3.22
CA ILE A 114 -5.34 6.80 -3.93
C ILE A 114 -4.33 7.93 -3.77
N GLY A 115 -3.76 8.37 -4.89
CA GLY A 115 -2.83 9.49 -4.96
C GLY A 115 -3.52 10.81 -5.30
N CYS A 116 -2.87 11.63 -6.12
CA CYS A 116 -3.38 12.94 -6.51
C CYS A 116 -4.71 12.80 -7.28
N TRP A 117 -5.75 13.48 -6.80
CA TRP A 117 -7.06 13.57 -7.44
C TRP A 117 -7.30 14.94 -8.07
N ASP A 118 -6.57 15.97 -7.62
CA ASP A 118 -6.70 17.35 -8.08
C ASP A 118 -5.38 18.10 -7.85
N TYR A 119 -4.96 18.94 -8.79
CA TYR A 119 -3.72 19.71 -8.70
C TYR A 119 -3.94 21.18 -8.32
N GLU A 120 -5.19 21.64 -8.26
CA GLU A 120 -5.56 23.03 -7.93
C GLU A 120 -6.18 23.17 -6.52
N GLY A 121 -6.10 22.12 -5.70
CA GLY A 121 -6.59 22.12 -4.33
C GLY A 121 -8.07 21.82 -4.19
N GLY A 122 -8.66 21.13 -5.19
CA GLY A 122 -9.99 20.57 -5.06
C GLY A 122 -10.05 19.44 -4.04
N ASP A 123 -11.19 19.32 -3.35
CA ASP A 123 -11.41 18.25 -2.38
C ASP A 123 -11.67 16.88 -3.04
N CYS A 124 -11.68 15.83 -2.25
CA CYS A 124 -11.89 14.47 -2.71
C CYS A 124 -13.38 14.06 -2.81
N SER A 125 -14.33 14.95 -2.57
CA SER A 125 -15.76 14.61 -2.39
C SER A 125 -16.36 13.89 -3.59
N ALA A 126 -16.07 14.36 -4.82
CA ALA A 126 -16.61 13.73 -6.03
C ALA A 126 -16.09 12.31 -6.24
N LEU A 127 -14.77 12.09 -6.01
CA LEU A 127 -14.15 10.78 -6.06
C LEU A 127 -14.75 9.85 -5.00
N LEU A 128 -14.86 10.36 -3.77
CA LEU A 128 -15.42 9.66 -2.62
C LEU A 128 -16.85 9.20 -2.90
N GLN A 129 -17.72 10.11 -3.35
CA GLN A 129 -19.11 9.81 -3.69
C GLN A 129 -19.22 8.71 -4.76
N GLY A 130 -18.42 8.82 -5.82
CA GLY A 130 -18.42 7.82 -6.87
C GLY A 130 -17.93 6.45 -6.42
N MET A 131 -16.97 6.38 -5.50
CA MET A 131 -16.52 5.10 -4.90
C MET A 131 -17.61 4.49 -4.01
N ILE A 132 -18.33 5.32 -3.23
CA ILE A 132 -19.46 4.86 -2.39
C ILE A 132 -20.61 4.31 -3.26
N GLU A 133 -20.93 4.98 -4.36
CA GLU A 133 -21.96 4.53 -5.32
C GLU A 133 -21.60 3.20 -5.99
N ASN A 134 -20.32 2.86 -6.06
CA ASN A 134 -19.80 1.61 -6.63
C ASN A 134 -19.18 0.69 -5.56
N LYS A 135 -19.68 0.75 -4.33
CA LYS A 135 -19.09 0.07 -3.16
C LYS A 135 -18.86 -1.43 -3.33
N GLU A 136 -19.65 -2.10 -4.12
CA GLU A 136 -19.52 -3.55 -4.38
C GLU A 136 -18.17 -3.90 -5.05
N LYS A 137 -17.57 -2.94 -5.78
CA LYS A 137 -16.26 -3.11 -6.41
C LYS A 137 -15.09 -2.95 -5.43
N PHE A 138 -15.35 -2.43 -4.23
CA PHE A 138 -14.35 -2.16 -3.20
C PHE A 138 -14.51 -3.02 -1.95
N ALA A 139 -15.55 -3.84 -1.86
CA ALA A 139 -15.86 -4.64 -0.68
C ALA A 139 -14.79 -5.69 -0.30
N GLN A 140 -13.88 -6.04 -1.22
CA GLN A 140 -12.76 -6.97 -0.99
C GLN A 140 -11.51 -6.28 -0.46
N ILE A 141 -11.47 -4.95 -0.41
CA ILE A 141 -10.29 -4.17 -0.02
C ILE A 141 -10.02 -4.37 1.47
N GLU A 142 -8.79 -4.75 1.77
CA GLU A 142 -8.27 -4.96 3.12
C GLU A 142 -7.31 -3.85 3.57
N GLY A 143 -6.71 -3.12 2.60
CA GLY A 143 -5.82 -2.00 2.87
C GLY A 143 -6.12 -0.79 1.98
N LEU A 144 -6.22 0.39 2.59
CA LEU A 144 -6.43 1.66 1.91
C LEU A 144 -5.35 2.66 2.33
N PHE A 145 -4.59 3.20 1.37
CA PHE A 145 -3.83 4.42 1.55
C PHE A 145 -4.51 5.55 0.78
N TRP A 146 -5.09 6.49 1.52
CA TRP A 146 -5.84 7.63 0.99
C TRP A 146 -5.01 8.90 1.04
N GLY A 147 -4.81 9.55 -0.11
CA GLY A 147 -4.05 10.79 -0.23
C GLY A 147 -2.53 10.59 -0.32
N ASP A 148 -2.05 9.52 -0.97
CA ASP A 148 -0.61 9.34 -1.25
C ASP A 148 -0.14 10.32 -2.34
N ILE A 149 -0.24 11.61 -2.03
CA ILE A 149 0.13 12.74 -2.87
C ILE A 149 1.56 13.12 -2.51
N GLU A 150 2.47 13.18 -3.48
CA GLU A 150 3.86 13.56 -3.25
C GLU A 150 3.96 15.07 -3.01
N GLN A 151 5.03 15.52 -2.36
CA GLN A 151 5.21 16.93 -2.01
C GLN A 151 5.31 17.82 -3.25
N GLU A 152 5.87 17.29 -4.33
CA GLU A 152 5.98 17.95 -5.63
C GLU A 152 4.63 18.12 -6.33
N GLU A 153 3.65 17.27 -5.98
CA GLU A 153 2.27 17.37 -6.49
C GLU A 153 1.47 18.39 -5.64
N GLN A 154 1.56 18.26 -4.29
CA GLN A 154 0.86 19.14 -3.37
C GLN A 154 1.45 19.05 -1.96
N GLU A 155 1.65 20.18 -1.28
CA GLU A 155 2.06 20.18 0.12
C GLU A 155 0.99 19.56 1.02
N ILE A 156 1.44 18.85 2.07
CA ILE A 156 0.55 18.10 2.96
C ILE A 156 -0.54 18.97 3.60
N SER A 157 -0.25 20.25 3.88
CA SER A 157 -1.18 21.21 4.44
C SER A 157 -2.24 21.70 3.45
N TRP A 158 -2.10 21.39 2.17
CA TRP A 158 -3.02 21.81 1.10
C TRP A 158 -3.88 20.66 0.60
N ILE A 159 -3.63 19.44 1.09
CA ILE A 159 -4.44 18.28 0.71
C ILE A 159 -5.82 18.42 1.35
N GLU A 160 -6.80 18.81 0.54
CA GLU A 160 -8.20 18.96 0.96
C GLU A 160 -8.89 17.60 0.98
N GLN A 161 -9.34 17.22 2.16
CA GLN A 161 -10.06 15.99 2.44
C GLN A 161 -11.57 16.23 2.45
N ALA A 162 -12.32 15.24 2.90
CA ALA A 162 -13.74 15.28 3.16
C ALA A 162 -14.07 14.34 4.34
N ASP A 163 -15.37 14.16 4.61
CA ASP A 163 -15.80 13.08 5.50
C ASP A 163 -15.71 11.74 4.78
N ILE A 164 -14.69 10.95 5.14
CA ILE A 164 -14.45 9.61 4.54
C ILE A 164 -15.16 8.48 5.26
N SER A 165 -15.93 8.77 6.32
CA SER A 165 -16.64 7.72 7.08
C SER A 165 -17.55 6.84 6.22
N PRO A 166 -18.29 7.35 5.20
CA PRO A 166 -19.11 6.49 4.34
C PRO A 166 -18.28 5.57 3.44
N LEU A 167 -17.05 6.00 3.05
CA LEU A 167 -16.14 5.13 2.29
C LEU A 167 -15.66 3.95 3.13
N LEU A 168 -15.41 4.19 4.42
CA LEU A 168 -15.02 3.11 5.33
C LEU A 168 -16.14 2.07 5.46
N ASP A 169 -17.41 2.50 5.41
CA ASP A 169 -18.57 1.59 5.39
C ASP A 169 -18.65 0.78 4.09
N ALA A 170 -18.16 1.33 2.99
CA ALA A 170 -18.08 0.64 1.70
C ALA A 170 -16.99 -0.45 1.65
N MET A 171 -16.06 -0.47 2.63
CA MET A 171 -14.93 -1.40 2.71
C MET A 171 -15.00 -2.25 4.00
N PRO A 172 -15.94 -3.20 4.12
CA PRO A 172 -16.17 -3.94 5.37
C PRO A 172 -15.01 -4.85 5.80
N LYS A 173 -14.08 -5.15 4.89
CA LYS A 173 -12.88 -5.98 5.16
C LYS A 173 -11.63 -5.17 5.44
N LEU A 174 -11.75 -3.85 5.61
CA LEU A 174 -10.61 -2.96 5.81
C LEU A 174 -9.90 -3.27 7.14
N LYS A 175 -8.60 -3.57 7.05
CA LYS A 175 -7.70 -3.89 8.17
C LYS A 175 -6.65 -2.81 8.38
N ASP A 176 -6.19 -2.21 7.29
CA ASP A 176 -5.11 -1.22 7.31
C ASP A 176 -5.59 0.05 6.61
N LEU A 177 -5.64 1.15 7.37
CA LEU A 177 -6.02 2.46 6.88
C LEU A 177 -4.88 3.45 7.09
N LYS A 178 -4.42 4.05 6.00
CA LYS A 178 -3.44 5.12 5.99
C LYS A 178 -4.00 6.33 5.28
N ILE A 179 -3.87 7.51 5.88
CA ILE A 179 -4.39 8.78 5.35
C ILE A 179 -3.26 9.81 5.36
N LYS A 180 -3.15 10.62 4.32
CA LYS A 180 -2.24 11.75 4.26
C LYS A 180 -3.02 13.03 3.95
N GLY A 181 -2.80 14.08 4.76
CA GLY A 181 -3.58 15.32 4.77
C GLY A 181 -4.77 15.24 5.72
N THR A 182 -5.10 16.35 6.34
CA THR A 182 -6.15 16.38 7.38
C THR A 182 -7.10 17.58 7.28
N ASN A 183 -6.91 18.47 6.28
CA ASN A 183 -7.86 19.56 6.07
C ASN A 183 -9.24 18.97 5.75
N ASN A 184 -10.26 19.40 6.48
CA ASN A 184 -11.63 18.89 6.37
C ASN A 184 -11.83 17.39 6.56
N LEU A 185 -10.80 16.68 7.04
CA LEU A 185 -10.90 15.23 7.30
C LEU A 185 -11.90 14.96 8.43
N ARG A 186 -12.81 14.03 8.20
CA ARG A 186 -13.64 13.40 9.21
C ARG A 186 -13.59 11.88 9.03
N LEU A 187 -13.57 11.16 10.13
CA LEU A 187 -13.60 9.69 10.16
C LEU A 187 -14.96 9.17 10.67
N GLY A 188 -15.75 10.05 11.28
CA GLY A 188 -16.96 9.69 11.98
C GLY A 188 -16.70 8.77 13.18
N LYS A 189 -17.70 8.56 14.00
CA LYS A 189 -17.66 7.55 15.06
C LYS A 189 -18.06 6.21 14.47
N THR A 190 -17.15 5.24 14.50
CA THR A 190 -17.35 3.96 13.83
C THR A 190 -16.95 2.79 14.72
N SER A 191 -17.54 1.62 14.47
CA SER A 191 -17.07 0.35 15.04
C SER A 191 -16.40 -0.44 13.93
N ARG A 192 -15.10 -0.71 14.08
CA ARG A 192 -14.25 -1.38 13.09
C ARG A 192 -13.41 -2.48 13.74
N PRO A 193 -14.04 -3.59 14.15
CA PRO A 193 -13.33 -4.66 14.86
C PRO A 193 -12.23 -5.32 14.03
N GLU A 194 -12.28 -5.20 12.70
CA GLU A 194 -11.26 -5.76 11.80
C GLU A 194 -10.07 -4.82 11.55
N LEU A 195 -10.19 -3.52 11.89
CA LEU A 195 -9.13 -2.55 11.64
C LEU A 195 -7.96 -2.80 12.60
N ARG A 196 -6.77 -3.07 12.06
CA ARG A 196 -5.55 -3.41 12.81
C ARG A 196 -4.53 -2.27 12.82
N SER A 197 -4.60 -1.39 11.81
CA SER A 197 -3.69 -0.27 11.67
C SER A 197 -4.44 0.97 11.20
N LEU A 198 -4.22 2.08 11.92
CA LEU A 198 -4.63 3.42 11.53
C LEU A 198 -3.41 4.34 11.59
N GLU A 199 -2.99 4.87 10.44
CA GLU A 199 -1.89 5.82 10.33
C GLU A 199 -2.40 7.11 9.69
N ILE A 200 -2.17 8.25 10.33
CA ILE A 200 -2.52 9.56 9.78
C ILE A 200 -1.25 10.41 9.69
N ILE A 201 -0.90 10.81 8.46
CA ILE A 201 0.24 11.68 8.17
C ILE A 201 -0.30 13.09 7.97
N SER A 202 0.09 14.02 8.84
CA SER A 202 -0.41 15.40 8.78
C SER A 202 0.62 16.40 9.29
N GLY A 203 0.46 17.66 8.93
CA GLY A 203 1.16 18.80 9.54
C GLY A 203 0.58 19.20 10.91
N GLY A 204 -0.61 18.69 11.25
CA GLY A 204 -1.34 18.89 12.49
C GLY A 204 -2.64 18.11 12.46
N LEU A 205 -3.01 17.46 13.56
CA LEU A 205 -4.23 16.66 13.63
C LEU A 205 -5.36 17.51 14.22
N PRO A 206 -6.46 17.76 13.48
CA PRO A 206 -7.61 18.51 13.99
C PRO A 206 -8.26 17.81 15.19
N THR A 207 -8.79 18.60 16.13
CA THR A 207 -9.45 18.07 17.34
C THR A 207 -10.61 17.15 16.99
N GLU A 208 -11.36 17.46 15.97
CA GLU A 208 -12.51 16.70 15.48
C GLU A 208 -12.11 15.29 15.03
N VAL A 209 -10.96 15.15 14.39
CA VAL A 209 -10.41 13.82 13.99
C VAL A 209 -10.01 13.02 15.22
N VAL A 210 -9.41 13.68 16.22
CA VAL A 210 -9.06 13.00 17.50
C VAL A 210 -10.33 12.54 18.21
N GLU A 211 -11.37 13.37 18.24
CA GLU A 211 -12.68 13.04 18.84
C GLU A 211 -13.36 11.88 18.09
N ASP A 212 -13.28 11.84 16.76
CA ASP A 212 -13.78 10.75 15.93
C ASP A 212 -13.07 9.44 16.30
N ILE A 213 -11.73 9.45 16.43
CA ILE A 213 -10.92 8.28 16.81
C ILE A 213 -11.26 7.81 18.23
N LEU A 214 -11.25 8.72 19.20
CA LEU A 214 -11.53 8.40 20.62
C LEU A 214 -12.98 7.95 20.84
N GLY A 215 -13.89 8.39 20.00
CA GLY A 215 -15.29 7.99 20.04
C GLY A 215 -15.62 6.73 19.28
N SER A 216 -14.62 6.12 18.62
CA SER A 216 -14.76 4.91 17.82
C SER A 216 -14.39 3.65 18.60
N ASP A 217 -14.91 2.51 18.18
CA ASP A 217 -14.61 1.19 18.73
C ASP A 217 -13.65 0.46 17.77
N PHE A 218 -12.37 0.49 18.13
CA PHE A 218 -11.30 -0.21 17.43
C PHE A 218 -10.80 -1.40 18.26
N PRO A 219 -10.21 -2.45 17.64
CA PRO A 219 -9.62 -3.54 18.39
C PRO A 219 -8.48 -3.06 19.30
N ASN A 220 -8.36 -3.66 20.46
CA ASN A 220 -7.28 -3.41 21.45
C ASN A 220 -5.96 -4.06 20.99
#